data_bfb3529fd908ed5556734352a90da8df
#
_entry.id   bfb3529fd908ed5556734352a90da8df
#
_cell.length_a   1.000
_cell.length_b   1.000
_cell.length_c   1.000
_cell.angle_alpha   90.00
_cell.angle_beta   90.00
_cell.angle_gamma   90.00
#
_symmetry.space_group_name_H-M   'P 1'
#
loop_
_entity.id
_entity.type
_entity.pdbx_description
1 polymer ?
#
loop_
_entity_poly.entity_id
_entity_poly.type
_entity_poly.pdbx_seq_one_letter_code
_entity_poly.pdbx_strand_id
1 'polypeptide(L)'
;MALGPVMLDVEGLTLTPADRELLREPAVGGVILFSRNFQSLNQLSDLVSAIRSVRVPPLLVATDHEGGRVQRFRDGFTVLPSMRRIGYLYSAEPTLALSLARTVGWLTASELRASDIDLSF
;
A
#
# COMPACT_ATOMS: atom_id res chain seq x y z
N MET A 1 -14.54 19.17 0.25
CA MET A 1 -13.57 19.48 -0.83
C MET A 1 -13.18 18.16 -1.49
N ALA A 2 -13.10 18.06 -2.80
CA ALA A 2 -12.66 16.84 -3.48
C ALA A 2 -11.16 16.60 -3.26
N LEU A 3 -10.73 15.34 -3.38
CA LEU A 3 -9.30 15.01 -3.41
C LEU A 3 -8.66 15.50 -4.72
N GLY A 4 -7.44 16.01 -4.63
CA GLY A 4 -6.69 16.45 -5.79
C GLY A 4 -6.15 15.28 -6.63
N PRO A 5 -5.63 15.55 -7.83
CA PRO A 5 -5.17 14.51 -8.76
C PRO A 5 -3.73 14.02 -8.50
N VAL A 6 -3.03 14.58 -7.51
CA VAL A 6 -1.62 14.27 -7.26
C VAL A 6 -1.51 13.25 -6.12
N MET A 7 -0.78 12.17 -6.37
CA MET A 7 -0.28 11.25 -5.34
C MET A 7 1.21 11.50 -5.18
N LEU A 8 1.67 11.68 -3.96
CA LEU A 8 3.08 11.92 -3.64
C LEU A 8 3.53 11.01 -2.48
N ASP A 9 4.80 10.99 -2.21
CA ASP A 9 5.40 10.21 -1.13
C ASP A 9 5.85 11.10 0.04
N VAL A 10 6.23 10.46 1.14
CA VAL A 10 6.83 11.10 2.31
C VAL A 10 8.19 10.48 2.61
N GLU A 11 9.07 11.21 3.26
CA GLU A 11 10.46 10.81 3.39
C GLU A 11 10.70 9.70 4.41
N GLY A 12 10.05 9.75 5.55
CA GLY A 12 10.42 8.97 6.72
C GLY A 12 9.36 8.04 7.30
N LEU A 13 9.62 7.59 8.52
CA LEU A 13 8.73 6.72 9.30
C LEU A 13 7.58 7.48 9.98
N THR A 14 7.70 8.80 10.06
CA THR A 14 6.71 9.71 10.64
C THR A 14 6.61 10.96 9.78
N LEU A 15 5.47 11.66 9.85
CA LEU A 15 5.30 12.94 9.14
C LEU A 15 6.06 14.06 9.82
N THR A 16 6.90 14.75 9.06
CA THR A 16 7.49 16.02 9.46
C THR A 16 6.47 17.17 9.39
N PRO A 17 6.74 18.33 10.00
CA PRO A 17 5.91 19.52 9.79
C PRO A 17 5.77 19.92 8.33
N ALA A 18 6.85 19.81 7.54
CA ALA A 18 6.86 20.11 6.11
C ALA A 18 5.98 19.12 5.32
N ASP A 19 6.03 17.81 5.63
CA ASP A 19 5.12 16.82 5.03
C ASP A 19 3.66 17.19 5.30
N ARG A 20 3.32 17.56 6.55
CA ARG A 20 1.97 17.93 6.93
C ARG A 20 1.46 19.16 6.17
N GLU A 21 2.33 20.13 5.93
CA GLU A 21 1.99 21.33 5.17
C GLU A 21 1.74 20.97 3.70
N LEU A 22 2.65 20.21 3.09
CA LEU A 22 2.54 19.74 1.70
C LEU A 22 1.27 18.89 1.48
N LEU A 23 0.95 17.97 2.40
CA LEU A 23 -0.21 17.10 2.30
C LEU A 23 -1.55 17.86 2.45
N ARG A 24 -1.56 19.09 2.94
CA ARG A 24 -2.75 19.95 2.98
C ARG A 24 -3.05 20.64 1.67
N GLU A 25 -2.09 20.66 0.73
CA GLU A 25 -2.28 21.30 -0.56
C GLU A 25 -3.49 20.70 -1.30
N PRO A 26 -4.37 21.52 -1.88
CA PRO A 26 -5.59 21.05 -2.55
C PRO A 26 -5.34 20.09 -3.71
N ALA A 27 -4.17 20.20 -4.34
CA ALA A 27 -3.77 19.32 -5.45
C ALA A 27 -3.47 17.90 -5.00
N VAL A 28 -3.17 17.68 -3.72
CA VAL A 28 -2.83 16.35 -3.18
C VAL A 28 -4.09 15.55 -2.91
N GLY A 29 -4.14 14.33 -3.45
CA GLY A 29 -5.25 13.38 -3.26
C GLY A 29 -4.84 12.09 -2.57
N GLY A 30 -3.55 11.77 -2.55
CA GLY A 30 -3.06 10.53 -1.96
C GLY A 30 -1.59 10.54 -1.61
N VAL A 31 -1.20 9.52 -0.86
CA VAL A 31 0.19 9.24 -0.47
C VAL A 31 0.52 7.82 -0.86
N ILE A 32 1.67 7.62 -1.51
CA ILE A 32 2.24 6.29 -1.77
C ILE A 32 3.38 6.03 -0.79
N LEU A 33 3.34 4.88 -0.12
CA LEU A 33 4.35 4.45 0.85
C LEU A 33 5.31 3.45 0.22
N PHE A 34 6.59 3.58 0.59
CA PHE A 34 7.69 2.73 0.15
C PHE A 34 8.34 2.00 1.34
N SER A 35 9.31 1.14 1.05
CA SER A 35 10.01 0.38 2.10
C SER A 35 10.67 1.27 3.16
N ARG A 36 11.13 2.47 2.80
CA ARG A 36 11.69 3.44 3.74
C ARG A 36 10.69 3.99 4.77
N ASN A 37 9.40 3.85 4.48
CA ASN A 37 8.32 4.30 5.36
C ASN A 37 7.85 3.20 6.32
N PHE A 38 8.50 2.02 6.31
CA PHE A 38 8.08 0.86 7.08
C PHE A 38 9.17 0.35 8.00
N GLN A 39 8.85 0.20 9.27
CA GLN A 39 9.71 -0.39 10.31
C GLN A 39 8.99 -1.53 11.06
N SER A 40 7.71 -1.36 11.33
CA SER A 40 6.86 -2.35 12.01
C SER A 40 5.39 -2.07 11.71
N LEU A 41 4.52 -3.04 11.96
CA LEU A 41 3.07 -2.88 11.78
C LEU A 41 2.49 -1.73 12.63
N ASN A 42 2.96 -1.58 13.87
CA ASN A 42 2.50 -0.50 14.74
C ASN A 42 2.95 0.87 14.20
N GLN A 43 4.21 0.99 13.81
CA GLN A 43 4.73 2.24 13.22
C GLN A 43 3.98 2.58 11.93
N LEU A 44 3.70 1.60 11.06
CA LEU A 44 2.93 1.80 9.84
C LEU A 44 1.52 2.31 10.13
N SER A 45 0.83 1.71 11.10
CA SER A 45 -0.50 2.15 11.55
C SER A 45 -0.48 3.59 12.04
N ASP A 46 0.52 3.96 12.83
CA ASP A 46 0.68 5.34 13.32
C ASP A 46 0.92 6.33 12.18
N LEU A 47 1.77 5.96 11.21
CA LEU A 47 2.04 6.79 10.03
C LEU A 47 0.79 6.98 9.17
N VAL A 48 0.05 5.89 8.86
CA VAL A 48 -1.18 5.96 8.08
C VAL A 48 -2.25 6.79 8.79
N SER A 49 -2.41 6.61 10.10
CA SER A 49 -3.32 7.42 10.92
C SER A 49 -2.93 8.91 10.89
N ALA A 50 -1.64 9.21 10.97
CA ALA A 50 -1.14 10.58 10.88
C ALA A 50 -1.43 11.20 9.50
N ILE A 51 -1.25 10.45 8.40
CA ILE A 51 -1.58 10.89 7.03
C ILE A 51 -3.08 11.20 6.91
N ARG A 52 -3.94 10.29 7.36
CA ARG A 52 -5.40 10.46 7.28
C ARG A 52 -5.90 11.65 8.10
N SER A 53 -5.24 11.97 9.20
CA SER A 53 -5.62 13.09 10.08
C SER A 53 -5.24 14.47 9.54
N VAL A 54 -4.46 14.55 8.45
CA VAL A 54 -3.98 15.84 7.92
C VAL A 54 -5.12 16.72 7.40
N ARG A 55 -6.15 16.11 6.81
CA ARG A 55 -7.27 16.82 6.19
C ARG A 55 -8.58 16.01 6.11
N VAL A 56 -9.66 16.69 5.76
CA VAL A 56 -10.96 16.09 5.47
C VAL A 56 -11.39 16.51 4.06
N PRO A 57 -11.76 15.58 3.17
CA PRO A 57 -11.74 14.12 3.35
C PRO A 57 -10.29 13.60 3.48
N PRO A 58 -10.10 12.43 4.12
CA PRO A 58 -8.77 11.87 4.31
C PRO A 58 -8.13 11.51 2.96
N LEU A 59 -6.79 11.61 2.90
CA LEU A 59 -6.01 11.23 1.72
C LEU A 59 -6.08 9.72 1.50
N LEU A 60 -6.05 9.30 0.23
CA LEU A 60 -5.84 7.90 -0.14
C LEU A 60 -4.42 7.47 0.24
N VAL A 61 -4.27 6.24 0.71
CA VAL A 61 -2.96 5.65 1.01
C VAL A 61 -2.73 4.43 0.13
N ALA A 62 -1.60 4.42 -0.56
CA ALA A 62 -1.22 3.37 -1.50
C ALA A 62 0.17 2.81 -1.20
N THR A 63 0.48 1.65 -1.74
CA THR A 63 1.82 1.05 -1.75
C THR A 63 1.97 0.09 -2.93
N ASP A 64 3.22 -0.21 -3.32
CA ASP A 64 3.50 -1.31 -4.25
C ASP A 64 3.56 -2.63 -3.47
N HIS A 65 2.60 -3.50 -3.69
CA HIS A 65 2.50 -4.81 -3.02
C HIS A 65 2.18 -5.92 -4.02
N GLU A 66 3.03 -5.98 -5.06
CA GLU A 66 2.85 -6.88 -6.21
C GLU A 66 3.29 -8.33 -5.93
N GLY A 67 4.01 -8.56 -4.84
CA GLY A 67 4.69 -9.81 -4.57
C GLY A 67 6.04 -9.95 -5.31
N GLY A 68 6.78 -11.02 -5.05
CA GLY A 68 8.11 -11.21 -5.63
C GLY A 68 9.09 -10.12 -5.18
N ARG A 69 9.72 -9.43 -6.14
CA ARG A 69 10.66 -8.34 -5.85
C ARG A 69 9.98 -7.07 -5.34
N VAL A 70 8.78 -6.81 -5.78
CA VAL A 70 8.04 -5.57 -5.50
C VAL A 70 6.98 -5.85 -4.46
N GLN A 71 7.41 -5.85 -3.24
CA GLN A 71 6.56 -5.90 -2.05
C GLN A 71 7.24 -5.06 -0.97
N ARG A 72 6.71 -3.88 -0.69
CA ARG A 72 7.38 -2.87 0.15
C ARG A 72 7.41 -3.25 1.62
N PHE A 73 6.37 -3.93 2.11
CA PHE A 73 6.25 -4.37 3.49
C PHE A 73 6.35 -5.90 3.56
N ARG A 74 7.27 -6.39 4.40
CA ARG A 74 7.53 -7.84 4.51
C ARG A 74 7.35 -8.36 5.93
N ASP A 75 7.95 -7.74 6.91
CA ASP A 75 7.82 -8.15 8.30
C ASP A 75 6.38 -7.95 8.79
N GLY A 76 5.75 -9.05 9.23
CA GLY A 76 4.34 -9.05 9.61
C GLY A 76 3.35 -9.16 8.45
N PHE A 77 3.83 -9.17 7.20
CA PHE A 77 3.04 -9.46 6.00
C PHE A 77 3.42 -10.81 5.40
N THR A 78 2.47 -11.44 4.71
CA THR A 78 2.77 -12.66 3.95
C THR A 78 3.64 -12.32 2.74
N VAL A 79 4.74 -13.04 2.54
CA VAL A 79 5.56 -12.90 1.34
C VAL A 79 4.84 -13.56 0.17
N LEU A 80 4.41 -12.73 -0.79
CA LEU A 80 3.58 -13.13 -1.92
C LEU A 80 4.43 -13.56 -3.12
N PRO A 81 3.97 -14.53 -3.93
CA PRO A 81 4.59 -14.83 -5.21
C PRO A 81 4.42 -13.64 -6.17
N SER A 82 5.36 -13.49 -7.12
CA SER A 82 5.12 -12.56 -8.22
C SER A 82 3.94 -13.03 -9.08
N MET A 83 3.18 -12.10 -9.65
CA MET A 83 2.06 -12.42 -10.54
C MET A 83 2.51 -13.24 -11.76
N ARG A 84 3.74 -13.04 -12.23
CA ARG A 84 4.34 -13.82 -13.31
C ARG A 84 4.46 -15.32 -12.99
N ARG A 85 4.77 -15.68 -11.73
CA ARG A 85 4.81 -17.10 -11.31
C ARG A 85 3.43 -17.75 -11.38
N ILE A 86 2.40 -17.02 -11.02
CA ILE A 86 1.00 -17.47 -11.17
C ILE A 86 0.67 -17.63 -12.66
N GLY A 87 1.13 -16.71 -13.52
CA GLY A 87 0.99 -16.82 -14.97
C GLY A 87 1.66 -18.06 -15.57
N TYR A 88 2.85 -18.42 -15.11
CA TYR A 88 3.51 -19.66 -15.53
C TYR A 88 2.75 -20.90 -15.06
N LEU A 89 2.23 -20.90 -13.83
CA LEU A 89 1.39 -21.99 -13.34
C LEU A 89 0.13 -22.15 -14.18
N TYR A 90 -0.45 -21.04 -14.63
CA TYR A 90 -1.65 -21.05 -15.48
C TYR A 90 -1.44 -21.85 -16.78
N SER A 91 -0.25 -21.81 -17.37
CA SER A 91 0.07 -22.55 -18.57
C SER A 91 0.06 -24.08 -18.37
N ALA A 92 0.32 -24.57 -17.17
CA ALA A 92 0.34 -25.98 -16.82
C ALA A 92 -0.95 -26.44 -16.13
N GLU A 93 -1.44 -25.64 -15.18
CA GLU A 93 -2.56 -25.97 -14.29
C GLU A 93 -3.51 -24.76 -14.13
N PRO A 94 -4.35 -24.46 -15.16
CA PRO A 94 -5.17 -23.23 -15.17
C PRO A 94 -6.09 -23.10 -13.96
N THR A 95 -6.77 -24.19 -13.56
CA THR A 95 -7.70 -24.18 -12.42
C THR A 95 -7.00 -23.84 -11.10
N LEU A 96 -5.84 -24.45 -10.86
CA LEU A 96 -5.03 -24.18 -9.67
C LEU A 96 -4.52 -22.73 -9.68
N ALA A 97 -4.03 -22.26 -10.83
CA ALA A 97 -3.53 -20.90 -10.97
C ALA A 97 -4.61 -19.84 -10.69
N LEU A 98 -5.83 -20.05 -11.19
CA LEU A 98 -6.95 -19.13 -10.93
C LEU A 98 -7.37 -19.14 -9.45
N SER A 99 -7.39 -20.30 -8.82
CA SER A 99 -7.66 -20.41 -7.37
C SER A 99 -6.60 -19.68 -6.57
N LEU A 100 -5.31 -19.89 -6.90
CA LEU A 100 -4.18 -19.23 -6.25
C LEU A 100 -4.22 -17.71 -6.45
N ALA A 101 -4.49 -17.24 -7.67
CA ALA A 101 -4.61 -15.81 -7.96
C ALA A 101 -5.69 -15.14 -7.11
N ARG A 102 -6.84 -15.78 -6.95
CA ARG A 102 -7.94 -15.30 -6.10
C ARG A 102 -7.52 -15.24 -4.64
N THR A 103 -6.87 -16.29 -4.13
CA THR A 103 -6.39 -16.35 -2.75
C THR A 103 -5.34 -15.29 -2.46
N VAL A 104 -4.37 -15.12 -3.36
CA VAL A 104 -3.32 -14.09 -3.25
C VAL A 104 -3.93 -12.69 -3.26
N GLY A 105 -4.86 -12.41 -4.18
CA GLY A 105 -5.54 -11.11 -4.23
C GLY A 105 -6.34 -10.82 -2.97
N TRP A 106 -7.07 -11.80 -2.45
CA TRP A 106 -7.82 -11.66 -1.20
C TRP A 106 -6.89 -11.41 0.00
N LEU A 107 -5.80 -12.17 0.08
CA LEU A 107 -4.81 -12.04 1.17
C LEU A 107 -4.12 -10.66 1.13
N THR A 108 -3.67 -10.23 -0.05
CA THR A 108 -3.10 -8.89 -0.26
C THR A 108 -4.05 -7.80 0.22
N ALA A 109 -5.29 -7.85 -0.25
CA ALA A 109 -6.29 -6.85 0.13
C ALA A 109 -6.58 -6.88 1.65
N SER A 110 -6.68 -8.08 2.24
CA SER A 110 -6.97 -8.23 3.68
C SER A 110 -5.85 -7.66 4.56
N GLU A 111 -4.59 -7.97 4.24
CA GLU A 111 -3.45 -7.48 5.02
C GLU A 111 -3.26 -5.97 4.86
N LEU A 112 -3.38 -5.43 3.66
CA LEU A 112 -3.28 -4.00 3.42
C LEU A 112 -4.43 -3.23 4.09
N ARG A 113 -5.66 -3.74 4.00
CA ARG A 113 -6.81 -3.14 4.68
C ARG A 113 -6.68 -3.18 6.20
N ALA A 114 -6.08 -4.23 6.76
CA ALA A 114 -5.78 -4.29 8.20
C ALA A 114 -4.78 -3.21 8.64
N SER A 115 -3.97 -2.69 7.72
CA SER A 115 -3.06 -1.55 7.93
C SER A 115 -3.65 -0.21 7.44
N ASP A 116 -4.96 -0.17 7.13
CA ASP A 116 -5.70 1.00 6.65
C ASP A 116 -5.13 1.59 5.33
N ILE A 117 -4.58 0.74 4.46
CA ILE A 117 -4.10 1.08 3.12
C ILE A 117 -5.22 0.81 2.11
N ASP A 118 -5.47 1.77 1.20
CA ASP A 118 -6.60 1.75 0.27
C ASP A 118 -6.28 1.05 -1.05
N LEU A 119 -5.04 1.18 -1.53
CA LEU A 119 -4.62 0.81 -2.88
C LEU A 119 -3.30 0.05 -2.89
N SER A 120 -3.22 -0.97 -3.74
CA SER A 120 -1.99 -1.65 -4.13
C SER A 120 -1.77 -1.51 -5.64
N PHE A 121 -0.53 -1.21 -6.00
CA PHE A 121 -0.04 -1.31 -7.36
C PHE A 121 0.72 -2.60 -7.56
#